data_881d50a88006694bb23eb42f4497d14a
#
_entry.id   881d50a88006694bb23eb42f4497d14a
#
_cell.length_a   1.000
_cell.length_b   1.000
_cell.length_c   1.000
_cell.angle_alpha   90.00
_cell.angle_beta   90.00
_cell.angle_gamma   90.00
#
_symmetry.space_group_name_H-M   'P 1'
#
loop_
_entity.id
_entity.type
_entity.pdbx_description
1 polymer ?
#
loop_
_entity_poly.entity_id
_entity_poly.type
_entity_poly.pdbx_seq_one_letter_code
_entity_poly.pdbx_strand_id
1 'polypeptide(L)'
;MSVAGFFYTAFAVTMTAMRLLGDRIVEKIGQRRVVVYGALMIASGLFIVALIDNIFAAAVGFAFVGLGAANIIPQLISFAAGIQGMAVHNIISLINALGYSGLLLGPVIIGFVGKHYGLHMSFAGIAVLALIVAMVLSVILRNKQVTPQRTNKN
;
A
#
# COMPACT_ATOMS: atom_id res chain seq x y z
N MET A 1 0.55 -1.80 -28.21
CA MET A 1 0.84 -1.85 -26.78
C MET A 1 0.17 -3.09 -26.20
N SER A 2 0.86 -3.89 -25.41
CA SER A 2 0.22 -5.03 -24.73
C SER A 2 -0.76 -4.50 -23.66
N VAL A 3 -1.87 -5.21 -23.44
CA VAL A 3 -2.88 -4.86 -22.43
C VAL A 3 -2.23 -4.72 -21.02
N ALA A 4 -1.27 -5.58 -20.72
CA ALA A 4 -0.50 -5.50 -19.48
C ALA A 4 0.32 -4.20 -19.35
N GLY A 5 0.89 -3.71 -20.46
CA GLY A 5 1.60 -2.43 -20.46
C GLY A 5 0.69 -1.24 -20.17
N PHE A 6 -0.55 -1.28 -20.64
CA PHE A 6 -1.53 -0.24 -20.34
C PHE A 6 -1.88 -0.17 -18.85
N PHE A 7 -2.11 -1.31 -18.20
CA PHE A 7 -2.38 -1.39 -16.76
C PHE A 7 -1.19 -0.93 -15.92
N TYR A 8 0.02 -1.37 -16.33
CA TYR A 8 1.24 -0.91 -15.67
C TYR A 8 1.45 0.60 -15.79
N THR A 9 1.14 1.18 -16.95
CA THR A 9 1.24 2.63 -17.17
C THR A 9 0.25 3.38 -16.27
N ALA A 10 -1.01 2.94 -16.17
CA ALA A 10 -2.00 3.53 -15.29
C ALA A 10 -1.54 3.51 -13.82
N PHE A 11 -1.03 2.36 -13.35
CA PHE A 11 -0.45 2.23 -12.02
C PHE A 11 0.76 3.15 -11.81
N ALA A 12 1.73 3.15 -12.73
CA ALA A 12 2.97 3.89 -12.59
C ALA A 12 2.75 5.41 -12.61
N VAL A 13 1.89 5.91 -13.49
CA VAL A 13 1.57 7.33 -13.59
C VAL A 13 0.89 7.81 -12.30
N THR A 14 -0.12 7.10 -11.83
CA THR A 14 -0.85 7.48 -10.61
C THR A 14 0.02 7.38 -9.37
N MET A 15 0.86 6.35 -9.27
CA MET A 15 1.83 6.18 -8.19
C MET A 15 2.84 7.34 -8.17
N THR A 16 3.38 7.72 -9.33
CA THR A 16 4.34 8.83 -9.43
C THR A 16 3.70 10.16 -9.07
N ALA A 17 2.51 10.44 -9.63
CA ALA A 17 1.77 11.65 -9.31
C ALA A 17 1.48 11.77 -7.80
N MET A 18 1.03 10.66 -7.19
CA MET A 18 0.72 10.65 -5.76
C MET A 18 1.97 10.78 -4.88
N ARG A 19 3.13 10.29 -5.32
CA ARG A 19 4.40 10.50 -4.60
C ARG A 19 4.81 11.96 -4.57
N LEU A 20 4.63 12.68 -5.69
CA LEU A 20 4.94 14.12 -5.75
C LEU A 20 4.02 14.97 -4.85
N LEU A 21 2.79 14.53 -4.65
CA LEU A 21 1.82 15.20 -3.81
C LEU A 21 1.82 14.69 -2.36
N GLY A 22 2.52 13.59 -2.10
CA GLY A 22 2.46 12.82 -0.86
C GLY A 22 2.76 13.64 0.38
N ASP A 23 3.83 14.43 0.35
CA ASP A 23 4.25 15.23 1.50
C ASP A 23 3.18 16.24 1.91
N ARG A 24 2.57 16.93 0.94
CA ARG A 24 1.48 17.88 1.20
C ARG A 24 0.23 17.22 1.76
N ILE A 25 -0.06 16.01 1.30
CA ILE A 25 -1.22 15.23 1.76
C ILE A 25 -0.96 14.75 3.20
N VAL A 26 0.24 14.26 3.47
CA VAL A 26 0.64 13.84 4.81
C VAL A 26 0.59 14.98 5.81
N GLU A 27 1.07 16.17 5.44
CA GLU A 27 0.99 17.37 6.30
C GLU A 27 -0.46 17.74 6.63
N LYS A 28 -1.37 17.65 5.68
CA LYS A 28 -2.79 18.03 5.88
C LYS A 28 -3.61 16.98 6.62
N ILE A 29 -3.44 15.71 6.29
CA ILE A 29 -4.32 14.63 6.75
C ILE A 29 -3.68 13.85 7.90
N GLY A 30 -2.36 13.87 8.00
CA GLY A 30 -1.57 13.12 8.97
C GLY A 30 -1.18 11.73 8.49
N GLN A 31 0.01 11.29 8.89
CA GLN A 31 0.65 10.02 8.46
C GLN A 31 -0.29 8.80 8.60
N ARG A 32 -0.94 8.69 9.76
CA ARG A 32 -1.84 7.56 10.06
C ARG A 32 -2.97 7.43 9.03
N ARG A 33 -3.67 8.53 8.76
CA ARG A 33 -4.81 8.51 7.84
C ARG A 33 -4.36 8.19 6.43
N VAL A 34 -3.20 8.70 6.02
CA VAL A 34 -2.63 8.42 4.69
C VAL A 34 -2.35 6.93 4.50
N VAL A 35 -1.79 6.24 5.50
CA VAL A 35 -1.53 4.79 5.42
C VAL A 35 -2.83 3.99 5.36
N VAL A 36 -3.81 4.32 6.20
CA VAL A 36 -5.10 3.60 6.22
C VAL A 36 -5.88 3.83 4.93
N TYR A 37 -5.99 5.07 4.47
CA TYR A 37 -6.66 5.37 3.19
C TYR A 37 -5.91 4.77 2.00
N GLY A 38 -4.58 4.77 2.01
CA GLY A 38 -3.77 4.11 0.99
C GLY A 38 -4.06 2.61 0.92
N ALA A 39 -4.11 1.92 2.06
CA ALA A 39 -4.43 0.49 2.10
C ALA A 39 -5.87 0.20 1.65
N LEU A 40 -6.84 1.05 2.01
CA LEU A 40 -8.22 0.94 1.52
C LEU A 40 -8.32 1.18 0.01
N MET A 41 -7.56 2.13 -0.54
CA MET A 41 -7.50 2.37 -1.99
C MET A 41 -6.92 1.17 -2.73
N ILE A 42 -5.87 0.53 -2.21
CA ILE A 42 -5.32 -0.69 -2.79
C ILE A 42 -6.38 -1.80 -2.79
N ALA A 43 -7.04 -2.03 -1.67
CA ALA A 43 -8.06 -3.05 -1.55
C ALA A 43 -9.22 -2.80 -2.53
N SER A 44 -9.75 -1.58 -2.59
CA SER A 44 -10.84 -1.22 -3.51
C SER A 44 -10.42 -1.35 -4.97
N GLY A 45 -9.20 -0.94 -5.33
CA GLY A 45 -8.66 -1.10 -6.68
C GLY A 45 -8.56 -2.57 -7.10
N LEU A 46 -8.08 -3.43 -6.21
CA LEU A 46 -7.99 -4.87 -6.47
C LEU A 46 -9.36 -5.55 -6.55
N PHE A 47 -10.34 -5.09 -5.76
CA PHE A 47 -11.72 -5.58 -5.89
C PHE A 47 -12.35 -5.19 -7.23
N ILE A 48 -12.11 -3.96 -7.72
CA ILE A 48 -12.56 -3.54 -9.05
C ILE A 48 -11.99 -4.47 -10.12
N VAL A 49 -10.68 -4.78 -10.06
CA VAL A 49 -10.01 -5.69 -11.00
C VAL A 49 -10.56 -7.12 -10.88
N ALA A 50 -10.90 -7.57 -9.68
CA ALA A 50 -11.39 -8.93 -9.43
C ALA A 50 -12.84 -9.14 -9.85
N LEU A 51 -13.70 -8.12 -9.75
CA LEU A 51 -15.14 -8.27 -9.92
C LEU A 51 -15.65 -7.81 -11.29
N ILE A 52 -14.91 -6.97 -12.00
CA ILE A 52 -15.36 -6.34 -13.23
C ILE A 52 -14.49 -6.77 -14.41
N ASP A 53 -15.06 -7.57 -15.30
CA ASP A 53 -14.43 -8.05 -16.55
C ASP A 53 -14.44 -6.96 -17.63
N ASN A 54 -13.77 -5.83 -17.35
CA ASN A 54 -13.68 -4.72 -18.30
C ASN A 54 -12.28 -4.10 -18.25
N ILE A 55 -11.68 -3.89 -19.41
CA ILE A 55 -10.33 -3.35 -19.54
C ILE A 55 -10.20 -1.94 -18.94
N PHE A 56 -11.24 -1.11 -19.06
CA PHE A 56 -11.24 0.23 -18.47
C PHE A 56 -11.39 0.16 -16.94
N ALA A 57 -12.24 -0.73 -16.44
CA ALA A 57 -12.39 -0.96 -15.00
C ALA A 57 -11.09 -1.48 -14.39
N ALA A 58 -10.40 -2.40 -15.06
CA ALA A 58 -9.09 -2.88 -14.64
C ALA A 58 -8.05 -1.74 -14.59
N ALA A 59 -8.01 -0.88 -15.61
CA ALA A 59 -7.11 0.28 -15.61
C ALA A 59 -7.39 1.24 -14.44
N VAL A 60 -8.66 1.52 -14.15
CA VAL A 60 -9.07 2.31 -12.98
C VAL A 60 -8.67 1.61 -11.68
N GLY A 61 -8.88 0.30 -11.57
CA GLY A 61 -8.48 -0.48 -10.42
C GLY A 61 -6.97 -0.40 -10.16
N PHE A 62 -6.13 -0.58 -11.18
CA PHE A 62 -4.68 -0.43 -11.07
C PHE A 62 -4.24 1.00 -10.78
N ALA A 63 -4.97 2.01 -11.27
CA ALA A 63 -4.74 3.40 -10.89
C ALA A 63 -4.99 3.63 -9.39
N PHE A 64 -6.06 3.07 -8.83
CA PHE A 64 -6.34 3.11 -7.38
C PHE A 64 -5.25 2.41 -6.57
N VAL A 65 -4.76 1.27 -7.03
CA VAL A 65 -3.62 0.58 -6.40
C VAL A 65 -2.37 1.46 -6.40
N GLY A 66 -2.08 2.13 -7.53
CA GLY A 66 -0.95 3.07 -7.64
C GLY A 66 -1.04 4.25 -6.67
N LEU A 67 -2.23 4.88 -6.59
CA LEU A 67 -2.48 5.97 -5.65
C LEU A 67 -2.31 5.53 -4.18
N GLY A 68 -2.83 4.35 -3.83
CA GLY A 68 -2.75 3.81 -2.47
C GLY A 68 -1.34 3.41 -2.08
N ALA A 69 -0.59 2.76 -2.98
CA ALA A 69 0.74 2.23 -2.70
C ALA A 69 1.82 3.31 -2.56
N ALA A 70 1.63 4.46 -3.20
CA ALA A 70 2.66 5.49 -3.36
C ALA A 70 3.31 5.94 -2.04
N ASN A 71 2.51 6.11 -1.00
CA ASN A 71 2.96 6.71 0.27
C ASN A 71 3.08 5.72 1.43
N ILE A 72 2.73 4.43 1.26
CA ILE A 72 2.74 3.47 2.35
C ILE A 72 4.17 3.25 2.87
N ILE A 73 5.12 2.95 1.99
CA ILE A 73 6.51 2.66 2.39
C ILE A 73 7.16 3.86 3.09
N PRO A 74 7.16 5.10 2.53
CA PRO A 74 7.73 6.25 3.21
C PRO A 74 7.12 6.50 4.59
N GLN A 75 5.81 6.33 4.71
CA GLN A 75 5.12 6.53 5.99
C GLN A 75 5.46 5.45 7.02
N LEU A 76 5.60 4.18 6.61
CA LEU A 76 6.04 3.11 7.49
C LEU A 76 7.45 3.37 8.02
N ILE A 77 8.37 3.83 7.17
CA ILE A 77 9.74 4.21 7.57
C ILE A 77 9.70 5.38 8.57
N SER A 78 8.89 6.39 8.30
CA SER A 78 8.73 7.53 9.20
C SER A 78 8.14 7.15 10.56
N PHE A 79 7.17 6.23 10.60
CA PHE A 79 6.67 5.66 11.86
C PHE A 79 7.74 4.89 12.61
N ALA A 80 8.54 4.12 11.88
CA ALA A 80 9.61 3.32 12.44
C ALA A 80 10.70 4.19 13.09
N ALA A 81 11.05 5.30 12.45
CA ALA A 81 12.02 6.27 12.97
C ALA A 81 11.59 6.93 14.29
N GLY A 82 10.28 6.99 14.57
CA GLY A 82 9.73 7.51 15.81
C GLY A 82 9.68 6.53 16.99
N ILE A 83 10.09 5.26 16.80
CA ILE A 83 10.08 4.25 17.86
C ILE A 83 11.37 4.34 18.67
N GLN A 84 11.27 4.78 19.93
CA GLN A 84 12.41 4.81 20.83
C GLN A 84 12.85 3.36 21.20
N GLY A 85 14.17 3.11 21.19
CA GLY A 85 14.76 1.85 21.65
C GLY A 85 15.04 0.81 20.57
N MET A 86 14.64 1.03 19.32
CA MET A 86 15.07 0.21 18.17
C MET A 86 15.92 1.02 17.21
N ALA A 87 17.03 0.45 16.77
CA ALA A 87 17.86 1.06 15.74
C ALA A 87 17.04 1.17 14.45
N VAL A 88 16.87 2.38 13.92
CA VAL A 88 16.11 2.67 12.69
C VAL A 88 16.57 1.77 11.53
N HIS A 89 17.87 1.47 11.47
CA HIS A 89 18.45 0.56 10.49
C HIS A 89 17.80 -0.85 10.50
N ASN A 90 17.57 -1.44 11.68
CA ASN A 90 16.95 -2.77 11.77
C ASN A 90 15.52 -2.78 11.25
N ILE A 91 14.79 -1.69 11.48
CA ILE A 91 13.40 -1.56 11.02
C ILE A 91 13.34 -1.38 9.51
N ILE A 92 14.22 -0.56 8.96
CA ILE A 92 14.33 -0.39 7.49
C ILE A 92 14.69 -1.71 6.84
N SER A 93 15.64 -2.46 7.41
CA SER A 93 16.03 -3.78 6.91
C SER A 93 14.87 -4.77 6.93
N LEU A 94 14.05 -4.77 7.98
CA LEU A 94 12.87 -5.62 8.08
C LEU A 94 11.80 -5.24 7.03
N ILE A 95 11.52 -3.95 6.86
CA ILE A 95 10.56 -3.46 5.86
C ILE A 95 11.03 -3.85 4.45
N ASN A 96 12.32 -3.70 4.16
CA ASN A 96 12.89 -4.09 2.87
C ASN A 96 12.83 -5.61 2.65
N ALA A 97 13.19 -6.41 3.66
CA ALA A 97 13.12 -7.87 3.59
C ALA A 97 11.69 -8.36 3.29
N LEU A 98 10.69 -7.80 3.99
CA LEU A 98 9.27 -8.10 3.74
C LEU A 98 8.82 -7.62 2.35
N GLY A 99 9.26 -6.45 1.91
CA GLY A 99 8.95 -5.92 0.58
C GLY A 99 9.52 -6.80 -0.54
N TYR A 100 10.79 -7.21 -0.43
CA TYR A 100 11.42 -8.09 -1.41
C TYR A 100 10.83 -9.49 -1.40
N SER A 101 10.50 -10.04 -0.23
CA SER A 101 9.81 -11.34 -0.16
C SER A 101 8.44 -11.29 -0.84
N GLY A 102 7.68 -10.20 -0.66
CA GLY A 102 6.43 -9.98 -1.37
C GLY A 102 6.61 -9.86 -2.89
N LEU A 103 7.67 -9.19 -3.33
CA LEU A 103 8.00 -9.05 -4.77
C LEU A 103 8.34 -10.39 -5.41
N LEU A 104 9.05 -11.28 -4.70
CA LEU A 104 9.42 -12.61 -5.19
C LEU A 104 8.26 -13.61 -5.12
N LEU A 105 7.55 -13.65 -3.99
CA LEU A 105 6.46 -14.61 -3.76
C LEU A 105 5.16 -14.19 -4.45
N GLY A 106 4.93 -12.87 -4.61
CA GLY A 106 3.70 -12.33 -5.18
C GLY A 106 3.34 -12.93 -6.54
N PRO A 107 4.22 -12.83 -7.56
CA PRO A 107 3.95 -13.41 -8.88
C PRO A 107 3.75 -14.93 -8.86
N VAL A 108 4.48 -15.63 -7.99
CA VAL A 108 4.36 -17.10 -7.85
C VAL A 108 2.99 -17.46 -7.28
N ILE A 109 2.56 -16.80 -6.21
CA ILE A 109 1.25 -17.04 -5.57
C ILE A 109 0.12 -16.67 -6.53
N ILE A 110 0.20 -15.49 -7.18
CA ILE A 110 -0.79 -15.05 -8.15
C ILE A 110 -0.89 -16.02 -9.32
N GLY A 111 0.27 -16.46 -9.84
CA GLY A 111 0.31 -17.41 -10.95
C GLY A 111 -0.23 -18.78 -10.58
N PHE A 112 0.11 -19.30 -9.41
CA PHE A 112 -0.37 -20.59 -8.92
C PHE A 112 -1.89 -20.57 -8.67
N VAL A 113 -2.39 -19.59 -7.94
CA VAL A 113 -3.83 -19.45 -7.68
C VAL A 113 -4.58 -19.14 -8.97
N GLY A 114 -4.04 -18.28 -9.83
CA GLY A 114 -4.63 -17.93 -11.11
C GLY A 114 -4.77 -19.12 -12.08
N LYS A 115 -3.82 -20.05 -12.04
CA LYS A 115 -3.88 -21.28 -12.84
C LYS A 115 -4.99 -22.24 -12.39
N HIS A 116 -5.26 -22.33 -11.07
CA HIS A 116 -6.20 -23.31 -10.52
C HIS A 116 -7.62 -22.73 -10.33
N TYR A 117 -7.74 -21.46 -9.98
CA TYR A 117 -9.00 -20.81 -9.59
C TYR A 117 -9.37 -19.59 -10.45
N GLY A 118 -8.52 -19.26 -11.42
CA GLY A 118 -8.70 -18.06 -12.25
C GLY A 118 -8.07 -16.81 -11.64
N LEU A 119 -7.76 -15.86 -12.52
CA LEU A 119 -7.04 -14.64 -12.19
C LEU A 119 -7.87 -13.72 -11.24
N HIS A 120 -9.19 -13.73 -11.39
CA HIS A 120 -10.12 -12.99 -10.54
C HIS A 120 -10.01 -13.38 -9.07
N MET A 121 -9.94 -14.69 -8.80
CA MET A 121 -9.76 -15.21 -7.43
C MET A 121 -8.41 -14.82 -6.85
N SER A 122 -7.36 -14.75 -7.66
CA SER A 122 -6.05 -14.27 -7.21
C SER A 122 -6.12 -12.81 -6.75
N PHE A 123 -6.71 -11.93 -7.54
CA PHE A 123 -6.86 -10.52 -7.17
C PHE A 123 -7.82 -10.32 -6.00
N ALA A 124 -8.92 -11.08 -5.92
CA ALA A 124 -9.84 -11.04 -4.78
C ALA A 124 -9.14 -11.46 -3.48
N GLY A 125 -8.31 -12.50 -3.51
CA GLY A 125 -7.54 -12.95 -2.35
C GLY A 125 -6.57 -11.87 -1.84
N ILE A 126 -5.86 -11.19 -2.75
CA ILE A 126 -4.96 -10.09 -2.39
C ILE A 126 -5.75 -8.88 -1.88
N ALA A 127 -6.94 -8.59 -2.45
CA ALA A 127 -7.81 -7.51 -2.00
C ALA A 127 -8.27 -7.74 -0.55
N VAL A 128 -8.68 -8.97 -0.21
CA VAL A 128 -9.05 -9.36 1.16
C VAL A 128 -7.86 -9.21 2.10
N LEU A 129 -6.68 -9.66 1.70
CA LEU A 129 -5.45 -9.48 2.48
C LEU A 129 -5.15 -8.00 2.73
N ALA A 130 -5.26 -7.16 1.71
CA ALA A 130 -5.08 -5.71 1.83
C ALA A 130 -6.09 -5.07 2.79
N LEU A 131 -7.35 -5.53 2.79
CA LEU A 131 -8.37 -5.08 3.75
C LEU A 131 -8.01 -5.48 5.19
N ILE A 132 -7.57 -6.71 5.40
CA ILE A 132 -7.14 -7.17 6.73
C ILE A 132 -5.99 -6.30 7.23
N VAL A 133 -4.99 -6.06 6.38
CA VAL A 133 -3.86 -5.17 6.70
C VAL A 133 -4.34 -3.76 7.03
N ALA A 134 -5.27 -3.20 6.25
CA ALA A 134 -5.85 -1.88 6.51
C ALA A 134 -6.55 -1.82 7.88
N MET A 135 -7.33 -2.84 8.22
CA MET A 135 -8.00 -2.94 9.53
C MET A 135 -6.99 -3.03 10.67
N VAL A 136 -6.01 -3.92 10.57
CA VAL A 136 -4.96 -4.10 11.59
C VAL A 136 -4.19 -2.81 11.79
N LEU A 137 -3.77 -2.15 10.72
CA LEU A 137 -3.08 -0.86 10.80
C LEU A 137 -3.96 0.22 11.43
N SER A 138 -5.25 0.26 11.10
CA SER A 138 -6.18 1.24 11.69
C SER A 138 -6.32 1.08 13.19
N VAL A 139 -6.33 -0.16 13.70
CA VAL A 139 -6.42 -0.48 15.14
C VAL A 139 -5.09 -0.18 15.83
N ILE A 140 -3.96 -0.66 15.31
CA ILE A 140 -2.64 -0.45 15.89
C ILE A 140 -2.31 1.04 15.99
N LEU A 141 -2.55 1.78 14.91
CA LEU A 141 -2.28 3.21 14.86
C LEU A 141 -3.28 4.03 15.68
N ARG A 142 -4.44 3.48 16.02
CA ARG A 142 -5.40 4.11 16.93
C ARG A 142 -4.89 4.08 18.38
N ASN A 143 -4.24 3.00 18.79
CA ASN A 143 -3.77 2.82 20.16
C ASN A 143 -2.45 3.54 20.48
N LYS A 144 -1.64 3.87 19.47
CA LYS A 144 -0.47 4.72 19.64
C LYS A 144 -0.85 6.19 19.44
N GLN A 145 -1.39 6.82 20.46
CA GLN A 145 -1.33 8.28 20.61
C GLN A 145 0.16 8.63 20.75
N VAL A 146 0.76 9.11 19.67
CA VAL A 146 2.10 9.70 19.72
C VAL A 146 1.99 10.89 20.65
N THR A 147 2.55 10.77 21.83
CA THR A 147 2.70 11.87 22.80
C THR A 147 3.46 12.99 22.08
N PRO A 148 2.91 14.21 21.98
CA PRO A 148 3.63 15.32 21.37
C PRO A 148 4.94 15.50 22.14
N GLN A 149 6.06 15.51 21.45
CA GLN A 149 7.35 15.91 22.02
C GLN A 149 7.14 17.33 22.60
N ARG A 150 7.05 17.45 23.91
CA ARG A 150 7.26 18.71 24.59
C ARG A 150 8.69 19.13 24.26
N THR A 151 8.82 20.03 23.32
CA THR A 151 10.02 20.84 23.15
C THR A 151 10.28 21.54 24.48
N ASN A 152 11.21 20.97 25.24
CA ASN A 152 11.75 21.64 26.42
C ASN A 152 12.60 22.79 25.88
N LYS A 153 11.98 23.98 25.80
CA LYS A 153 12.69 25.25 25.69
C LYS A 153 13.29 25.56 27.06
N ASN A 154 14.56 25.29 27.22
CA ASN A 154 15.43 25.99 28.12
C ASN A 154 16.55 26.61 27.33
#